data_5cbbf6a24ae4cd6a2eb14df450aad79e
#
_entry.id   5cbbf6a24ae4cd6a2eb14df450aad79e
#
_cell.length_a   1.000
_cell.length_b   1.000
_cell.length_c   1.000
_cell.angle_alpha   90.00
_cell.angle_beta   90.00
_cell.angle_gamma   90.00
#
_symmetry.space_group_name_H-M   'P 1'
#
loop_
_entity.id
_entity.type
_entity.pdbx_description
1 polymer ?
#
loop_
_entity_poly.entity_id
_entity_poly.type
_entity_poly.pdbx_seq_one_letter_code
_entity_poly.pdbx_strand_id
1 'polypeptide(L)'
;YFAEDDFGNKTEMSYKDINITNETTKCSIDTTSDTSIPHSNYNIVLTTKSQNTVYYKWQDSKGEFITNDTKYNGKSIDTSADIQTSNLDGTYKLICTVIPPSGKANKVEVGRYFAFDNSAPKISIKPLNVGTYSENQTISVIGSDLSGIKDGYAKVVNPDGSAIEGLEEFMLDVTGDAISQNIHISDIPSGAYALSVRMTDKNGLEATAKSDTFYIRNSMPTTDVSLITDLTYRDKPLISSEDYKLKIDVSEDFKNADNTENQNLYYRVSNTVDTYGEWIKAGAVNKTDTGLTASIESDSPIIALADGENTFYVQTAICADNIDTAKININTVQTSEFTFFFDETPPQTRTVINNEHISESIKGKVYLTDNIDSDLKLVSNSSDVEVSNSEEDNVFDITVNKNVDTTLTAIDLAGNKTDIPLVINGIDTDAPTANIEVSEVMSGDRKDSKVVVNINDAKEDEVQFAFIPESEYNSAMSDGKIKDSYLESYDNSIINVSQTSSVDAKW
;
A
#
# COMPACT_ATOMS: atom_id res chain seq x y z
N TYR A 1 -14.22 -65.27 -15.93
CA TYR A 1 -14.42 -64.65 -14.61
C TYR A 1 -13.10 -63.96 -14.19
N PHE A 2 -13.23 -62.98 -13.40
CA PHE A 2 -12.11 -62.40 -12.66
C PHE A 2 -12.51 -62.36 -11.19
N ALA A 3 -11.54 -62.38 -10.32
CA ALA A 3 -11.72 -62.06 -8.92
C ALA A 3 -11.04 -60.73 -8.65
N GLU A 4 -11.70 -59.90 -7.85
CA GLU A 4 -11.18 -58.62 -7.34
C GLU A 4 -11.17 -58.70 -5.82
N ASP A 5 -10.06 -58.37 -5.19
CA ASP A 5 -9.99 -58.29 -3.72
C ASP A 5 -10.48 -56.91 -3.23
N ASP A 6 -10.59 -56.75 -1.91
CA ASP A 6 -11.04 -55.53 -1.28
C ASP A 6 -10.08 -54.34 -1.49
N PHE A 7 -8.93 -54.56 -2.09
CA PHE A 7 -7.92 -53.57 -2.44
C PHE A 7 -7.90 -53.23 -3.94
N GLY A 8 -8.83 -53.78 -4.73
CA GLY A 8 -8.96 -53.52 -6.16
C GLY A 8 -8.01 -54.33 -7.05
N ASN A 9 -7.25 -55.30 -6.50
CA ASN A 9 -6.41 -56.15 -7.30
C ASN A 9 -7.28 -57.17 -8.06
N LYS A 10 -7.06 -57.26 -9.38
CA LYS A 10 -7.81 -58.12 -10.27
C LYS A 10 -6.96 -59.28 -10.74
N THR A 11 -7.53 -60.47 -10.77
CA THR A 11 -6.89 -61.60 -11.46
C THR A 11 -6.98 -61.39 -12.96
N GLU A 12 -6.09 -62.01 -13.71
CA GLU A 12 -6.24 -62.10 -15.17
C GLU A 12 -7.58 -62.73 -15.52
N MET A 13 -8.29 -62.12 -16.51
CA MET A 13 -9.52 -62.73 -17.03
C MET A 13 -9.20 -64.04 -17.68
N SER A 14 -9.66 -65.14 -17.11
CA SER A 14 -9.58 -66.46 -17.77
C SER A 14 -10.94 -66.82 -18.37
N TYR A 15 -10.91 -67.11 -19.64
CA TYR A 15 -12.08 -67.62 -20.38
C TYR A 15 -11.97 -69.11 -20.43
N LYS A 16 -12.99 -69.78 -20.04
CA LYS A 16 -13.14 -71.23 -20.28
C LYS A 16 -14.28 -71.44 -21.22
N ASP A 17 -13.96 -71.85 -22.46
CA ASP A 17 -14.97 -72.34 -23.37
C ASP A 17 -15.55 -73.65 -22.79
N ILE A 18 -16.80 -73.59 -22.35
CA ILE A 18 -17.49 -74.78 -21.91
C ILE A 18 -17.96 -75.47 -23.19
N ASN A 19 -17.12 -76.35 -23.70
CA ASN A 19 -17.53 -77.28 -24.79
C ASN A 19 -18.45 -78.31 -24.20
N ILE A 20 -19.76 -78.15 -24.39
CA ILE A 20 -20.75 -79.22 -24.16
C ILE A 20 -20.70 -80.12 -25.35
N THR A 21 -20.40 -81.37 -25.12
CA THR A 21 -19.95 -82.44 -26.01
C THR A 21 -20.97 -82.96 -27.00
N ASN A 22 -21.71 -82.12 -27.72
CA ASN A 22 -22.38 -82.54 -28.92
C ASN A 22 -21.75 -81.85 -30.11
N GLU A 23 -20.88 -82.55 -30.85
CA GLU A 23 -20.11 -82.01 -31.98
C GLU A 23 -20.95 -81.33 -33.07
N THR A 24 -22.27 -81.55 -33.05
CA THR A 24 -23.22 -81.02 -34.03
C THR A 24 -23.73 -79.60 -33.67
N THR A 25 -23.52 -79.11 -32.42
CA THR A 25 -24.13 -77.87 -31.90
C THR A 25 -23.09 -76.91 -31.37
N LYS A 26 -21.86 -76.93 -31.87
CA LYS A 26 -20.80 -75.98 -31.46
C LYS A 26 -21.00 -74.59 -32.08
N CYS A 27 -20.70 -73.54 -31.29
CA CYS A 27 -20.58 -72.19 -31.78
C CYS A 27 -19.33 -71.56 -31.17
N SER A 28 -18.55 -70.83 -31.96
CA SER A 28 -17.49 -69.94 -31.45
C SER A 28 -17.94 -68.47 -31.53
N ILE A 29 -17.48 -67.70 -30.60
CA ILE A 29 -17.66 -66.22 -30.51
C ILE A 29 -16.29 -65.65 -30.80
N ASP A 30 -16.07 -65.16 -31.99
CA ASP A 30 -14.76 -64.71 -32.47
C ASP A 30 -14.71 -63.18 -32.64
N THR A 31 -13.61 -62.59 -32.30
CA THR A 31 -13.30 -61.14 -32.51
C THR A 31 -11.80 -61.01 -32.75
N THR A 32 -11.39 -60.00 -33.50
CA THR A 32 -10.00 -59.68 -33.75
C THR A 32 -9.35 -58.92 -32.63
N SER A 33 -10.17 -58.32 -31.71
CA SER A 33 -9.67 -57.55 -30.58
C SER A 33 -9.47 -58.40 -29.34
N ASP A 34 -8.48 -58.11 -28.53
CA ASP A 34 -8.28 -58.73 -27.22
C ASP A 34 -9.43 -58.34 -26.28
N THR A 35 -10.23 -59.26 -25.85
CA THR A 35 -11.40 -59.00 -25.01
C THR A 35 -11.05 -58.85 -23.53
N SER A 36 -9.80 -59.03 -23.16
CA SER A 36 -9.27 -58.74 -21.82
C SER A 36 -8.92 -57.27 -21.65
N ILE A 37 -8.75 -56.55 -22.76
CA ILE A 37 -8.48 -55.11 -22.77
C ILE A 37 -9.79 -54.38 -23.09
N PRO A 38 -10.19 -53.35 -22.31
CA PRO A 38 -11.39 -52.60 -22.61
C PRO A 38 -11.27 -51.83 -23.94
N HIS A 39 -12.28 -51.95 -24.78
CA HIS A 39 -12.40 -51.25 -26.07
C HIS A 39 -13.73 -50.49 -26.15
N SER A 40 -13.78 -49.46 -26.97
CA SER A 40 -15.01 -48.72 -27.22
C SER A 40 -16.07 -49.57 -27.95
N ASN A 41 -15.64 -50.50 -28.81
CA ASN A 41 -16.51 -51.41 -29.52
C ASN A 41 -15.78 -52.68 -29.96
N TYR A 42 -16.55 -53.67 -30.41
CA TYR A 42 -16.06 -54.91 -30.98
C TYR A 42 -16.83 -55.23 -32.23
N ASN A 43 -16.15 -55.91 -33.19
CA ASN A 43 -16.75 -56.62 -34.29
C ASN A 43 -16.68 -58.11 -33.98
N ILE A 44 -17.85 -58.76 -33.84
CA ILE A 44 -17.96 -60.12 -33.36
C ILE A 44 -18.56 -60.98 -34.44
N VAL A 45 -17.95 -62.12 -34.70
CA VAL A 45 -18.45 -63.15 -35.66
C VAL A 45 -18.84 -64.41 -34.87
N LEU A 46 -20.06 -64.86 -35.11
CA LEU A 46 -20.51 -66.13 -34.54
C LEU A 46 -20.36 -67.21 -35.61
N THR A 47 -19.51 -68.18 -35.32
CA THR A 47 -19.26 -69.31 -36.25
C THR A 47 -19.88 -70.57 -35.72
N THR A 48 -20.80 -71.20 -36.56
CA THR A 48 -21.51 -72.46 -36.27
C THR A 48 -21.74 -73.22 -37.56
N LYS A 49 -22.20 -74.48 -37.49
CA LYS A 49 -22.62 -75.21 -38.68
C LYS A 49 -23.81 -74.51 -39.34
N SER A 50 -23.83 -74.45 -40.68
CA SER A 50 -24.80 -73.69 -41.48
C SER A 50 -26.27 -74.04 -41.26
N GLN A 51 -26.53 -75.22 -40.72
CA GLN A 51 -27.88 -75.67 -40.40
C GLN A 51 -28.43 -75.23 -39.04
N ASN A 52 -27.58 -74.66 -38.17
CA ASN A 52 -27.98 -74.18 -36.85
C ASN A 52 -28.59 -72.73 -36.92
N THR A 53 -29.62 -72.51 -36.11
CA THR A 53 -30.13 -71.18 -35.90
C THR A 53 -29.49 -70.63 -34.63
N VAL A 54 -28.92 -69.43 -34.69
CA VAL A 54 -28.28 -68.77 -33.52
C VAL A 54 -29.07 -67.54 -33.15
N TYR A 55 -29.35 -67.46 -31.87
CA TYR A 55 -29.80 -66.20 -31.22
C TYR A 55 -28.74 -65.75 -30.26
N TYR A 56 -28.63 -64.44 -30.03
CA TYR A 56 -27.70 -63.87 -29.04
C TYR A 56 -28.37 -62.76 -28.24
N LYS A 57 -27.88 -62.56 -27.05
CA LYS A 57 -28.25 -61.45 -26.16
C LYS A 57 -27.09 -61.09 -25.25
N TRP A 58 -27.14 -59.86 -24.71
CA TRP A 58 -26.14 -59.34 -23.82
C TRP A 58 -26.63 -59.41 -22.38
N GLN A 59 -25.69 -59.63 -21.46
CA GLN A 59 -25.87 -59.66 -20.01
C GLN A 59 -24.83 -58.75 -19.36
N ASP A 60 -25.25 -57.97 -18.39
CA ASP A 60 -24.35 -57.11 -17.58
C ASP A 60 -23.54 -57.91 -16.55
N SER A 61 -22.68 -57.22 -15.78
CA SER A 61 -21.88 -57.85 -14.73
C SER A 61 -22.68 -58.39 -13.57
N LYS A 62 -23.95 -57.99 -13.40
CA LYS A 62 -24.86 -58.47 -12.35
C LYS A 62 -25.64 -59.68 -12.79
N GLY A 63 -25.55 -60.06 -14.06
CA GLY A 63 -26.27 -61.19 -14.65
C GLY A 63 -27.63 -60.77 -15.20
N GLU A 64 -27.94 -59.49 -15.32
CA GLU A 64 -29.18 -59.03 -15.91
C GLU A 64 -29.04 -58.87 -17.43
N PHE A 65 -30.10 -59.28 -18.18
CA PHE A 65 -30.10 -59.11 -19.62
C PHE A 65 -30.40 -57.64 -20.00
N ILE A 66 -29.51 -57.07 -20.81
CA ILE A 66 -29.64 -55.68 -21.31
C ILE A 66 -30.21 -55.61 -22.70
N THR A 67 -30.30 -56.78 -23.40
CA THR A 67 -30.96 -56.93 -24.70
C THR A 67 -31.87 -58.11 -24.71
N ASN A 68 -32.83 -58.16 -25.68
CA ASN A 68 -33.63 -59.32 -26.00
C ASN A 68 -32.86 -60.28 -26.89
N ASP A 69 -33.39 -61.54 -27.04
CA ASP A 69 -32.87 -62.54 -28.00
C ASP A 69 -32.93 -61.97 -29.44
N THR A 70 -31.78 -61.75 -30.05
CA THR A 70 -31.63 -61.29 -31.43
C THR A 70 -31.17 -62.44 -32.31
N LYS A 71 -31.86 -62.67 -33.45
CA LYS A 71 -31.49 -63.74 -34.41
C LYS A 71 -30.23 -63.28 -35.16
N TYR A 72 -29.18 -64.14 -35.11
CA TYR A 72 -27.95 -63.90 -35.85
C TYR A 72 -28.18 -64.11 -37.35
N ASN A 73 -27.80 -63.14 -38.17
CA ASN A 73 -28.04 -63.08 -39.62
C ASN A 73 -26.83 -63.51 -40.45
N GLY A 74 -25.77 -64.01 -39.82
CA GLY A 74 -24.53 -64.45 -40.50
C GLY A 74 -23.55 -63.29 -40.79
N LYS A 75 -23.85 -62.05 -40.39
CA LYS A 75 -22.93 -60.88 -40.49
C LYS A 75 -22.25 -60.60 -39.17
N SER A 76 -21.10 -59.97 -39.26
CA SER A 76 -20.42 -59.43 -38.03
C SER A 76 -21.38 -58.58 -37.21
N ILE A 77 -21.40 -58.83 -35.90
CA ILE A 77 -22.10 -57.99 -34.93
C ILE A 77 -21.19 -56.82 -34.61
N ASP A 78 -21.57 -55.59 -35.03
CA ASP A 78 -20.95 -54.34 -34.61
C ASP A 78 -21.61 -53.90 -33.31
N THR A 79 -20.88 -53.98 -32.21
CA THR A 79 -21.45 -53.72 -30.90
C THR A 79 -21.88 -52.25 -30.74
N SER A 80 -21.28 -51.31 -31.49
CA SER A 80 -21.68 -49.89 -31.46
C SER A 80 -23.12 -49.69 -31.95
N ALA A 81 -23.54 -50.48 -32.95
CA ALA A 81 -24.90 -50.44 -33.47
C ALA A 81 -25.88 -51.37 -32.73
N ASP A 82 -25.37 -52.48 -32.20
CA ASP A 82 -26.19 -53.54 -31.61
C ASP A 82 -26.67 -53.22 -30.20
N ILE A 83 -25.75 -52.67 -29.36
CA ILE A 83 -26.05 -52.42 -27.95
C ILE A 83 -25.78 -50.96 -27.54
N GLN A 84 -25.51 -50.08 -28.52
CA GLN A 84 -25.21 -48.65 -28.24
C GLN A 84 -24.08 -48.51 -27.21
N THR A 85 -22.91 -49.08 -27.49
CA THR A 85 -21.76 -49.19 -26.57
C THR A 85 -21.27 -47.84 -26.02
N SER A 86 -21.63 -46.74 -26.65
CA SER A 86 -21.25 -45.39 -26.17
C SER A 86 -21.61 -45.07 -24.71
N ASN A 87 -22.50 -45.89 -24.13
CA ASN A 87 -22.93 -45.78 -22.73
C ASN A 87 -22.49 -46.95 -21.85
N LEU A 88 -21.64 -47.84 -22.37
CA LEU A 88 -21.24 -49.05 -21.67
C LEU A 88 -19.80 -48.98 -21.22
N ASP A 89 -19.62 -49.05 -19.91
CA ASP A 89 -18.32 -49.23 -19.27
C ASP A 89 -18.34 -50.51 -18.42
N GLY A 90 -17.21 -51.20 -18.41
CA GLY A 90 -17.05 -52.43 -17.66
C GLY A 90 -17.27 -53.71 -18.50
N THR A 91 -17.54 -54.83 -17.84
CA THR A 91 -17.56 -56.14 -18.44
C THR A 91 -18.99 -56.62 -18.70
N TYR A 92 -19.24 -57.02 -19.95
CA TYR A 92 -20.52 -57.56 -20.40
C TYR A 92 -20.31 -58.96 -21.02
N LYS A 93 -21.34 -59.77 -20.95
CA LYS A 93 -21.30 -61.14 -21.48
C LYS A 93 -22.23 -61.25 -22.67
N LEU A 94 -21.68 -61.64 -23.82
CA LEU A 94 -22.49 -62.11 -24.96
C LEU A 94 -22.85 -63.54 -24.74
N ILE A 95 -24.13 -63.85 -24.73
CA ILE A 95 -24.65 -65.24 -24.65
C ILE A 95 -25.32 -65.60 -25.97
N CYS A 96 -24.82 -66.67 -26.57
CA CYS A 96 -25.34 -67.20 -27.81
C CYS A 96 -26.10 -68.51 -27.54
N THR A 97 -27.36 -68.56 -27.95
CA THR A 97 -28.17 -69.74 -27.90
C THR A 97 -28.20 -70.38 -29.30
N VAL A 98 -27.65 -71.55 -29.43
CA VAL A 98 -27.57 -72.31 -30.68
C VAL A 98 -28.67 -73.41 -30.71
N ILE A 99 -29.52 -73.33 -31.70
CA ILE A 99 -30.62 -74.29 -31.90
C ILE A 99 -30.32 -75.15 -33.11
N PRO A 100 -30.07 -76.42 -32.93
CA PRO A 100 -29.85 -77.37 -34.05
C PRO A 100 -31.14 -77.69 -34.79
N PRO A 101 -31.07 -78.30 -36.01
CA PRO A 101 -32.25 -78.74 -36.78
C PRO A 101 -33.16 -79.70 -36.03
N SER A 102 -32.60 -80.39 -35.03
CA SER A 102 -33.38 -81.32 -34.17
C SER A 102 -34.32 -80.62 -33.19
N GLY A 103 -34.31 -79.25 -33.13
CA GLY A 103 -35.24 -78.44 -32.38
C GLY A 103 -34.68 -77.90 -31.05
N LYS A 104 -35.53 -77.09 -30.38
CA LYS A 104 -35.18 -76.34 -29.18
C LYS A 104 -34.80 -77.20 -27.96
N ALA A 105 -35.25 -78.46 -27.91
CA ALA A 105 -34.89 -79.34 -26.81
C ALA A 105 -33.38 -79.61 -26.69
N ASN A 106 -32.64 -79.44 -27.79
CA ASN A 106 -31.19 -79.67 -27.86
C ASN A 106 -30.39 -78.37 -28.00
N LYS A 107 -30.93 -77.22 -27.51
CA LYS A 107 -30.22 -75.94 -27.54
C LYS A 107 -28.94 -75.96 -26.68
N VAL A 108 -27.94 -75.25 -27.14
CA VAL A 108 -26.68 -75.04 -26.43
C VAL A 108 -26.51 -73.58 -26.24
N GLU A 109 -26.01 -73.17 -25.05
CA GLU A 109 -25.64 -71.78 -24.75
C GLU A 109 -24.13 -71.68 -24.61
N VAL A 110 -23.56 -70.70 -25.29
CA VAL A 110 -22.14 -70.33 -25.22
C VAL A 110 -22.04 -68.84 -24.87
N GLY A 111 -21.16 -68.51 -23.97
CA GLY A 111 -20.98 -67.14 -23.61
C GLY A 111 -19.50 -66.68 -23.60
N ARG A 112 -19.26 -65.44 -23.95
CA ARG A 112 -17.95 -64.80 -23.88
C ARG A 112 -18.10 -63.43 -23.27
N TYR A 113 -17.09 -63.03 -22.46
CA TYR A 113 -17.05 -61.71 -21.87
C TYR A 113 -16.26 -60.71 -22.74
N PHE A 114 -16.71 -59.45 -22.72
CA PHE A 114 -16.15 -58.34 -23.43
C PHE A 114 -16.07 -57.18 -22.48
N ALA A 115 -14.91 -56.51 -22.43
CA ALA A 115 -14.71 -55.32 -21.63
C ALA A 115 -14.89 -54.06 -22.50
N PHE A 116 -15.80 -53.21 -22.10
CA PHE A 116 -16.05 -51.94 -22.79
C PHE A 116 -15.54 -50.77 -21.97
N ASP A 117 -15.07 -49.70 -22.66
CA ASP A 117 -14.72 -48.42 -22.09
C ASP A 117 -15.03 -47.32 -23.10
N ASN A 118 -15.99 -46.50 -22.71
CA ASN A 118 -16.47 -45.36 -23.49
C ASN A 118 -16.51 -44.08 -22.63
N SER A 119 -15.89 -44.10 -21.47
CA SER A 119 -15.68 -42.92 -20.63
C SER A 119 -14.33 -42.29 -20.90
N ALA A 120 -14.30 -40.96 -20.85
CA ALA A 120 -13.06 -40.23 -20.93
C ALA A 120 -12.28 -40.32 -19.60
N PRO A 121 -10.95 -40.10 -19.60
CA PRO A 121 -10.12 -40.14 -18.42
C PRO A 121 -10.64 -39.29 -17.25
N LYS A 122 -10.51 -39.80 -16.04
CA LYS A 122 -10.75 -39.02 -14.81
C LYS A 122 -9.48 -38.30 -14.42
N ILE A 123 -9.58 -36.97 -14.29
CA ILE A 123 -8.46 -36.09 -13.96
C ILE A 123 -8.72 -35.43 -12.60
N SER A 124 -7.75 -35.50 -11.70
CA SER A 124 -7.72 -34.76 -10.43
C SER A 124 -6.47 -33.91 -10.38
N ILE A 125 -6.65 -32.60 -10.12
CA ILE A 125 -5.56 -31.64 -10.07
C ILE A 125 -5.69 -30.93 -8.74
N LYS A 126 -4.62 -30.93 -7.94
CA LYS A 126 -4.64 -30.37 -6.60
C LYS A 126 -3.38 -29.54 -6.35
N PRO A 127 -3.46 -28.19 -6.30
CA PRO A 127 -2.40 -27.40 -5.73
C PRO A 127 -2.20 -27.80 -4.25
N LEU A 128 -0.95 -28.03 -3.83
CA LEU A 128 -0.66 -28.49 -2.47
C LEU A 128 -0.63 -27.35 -1.46
N ASN A 129 -0.39 -26.12 -1.93
CA ASN A 129 -0.27 -24.89 -1.12
C ASN A 129 -1.34 -23.87 -1.52
N VAL A 130 -2.61 -24.27 -1.52
CA VAL A 130 -3.74 -23.38 -1.85
C VAL A 130 -3.77 -22.18 -0.90
N GLY A 131 -3.94 -20.98 -1.46
CA GLY A 131 -4.01 -19.72 -0.70
C GLY A 131 -2.65 -19.20 -0.21
N THR A 132 -1.55 -19.91 -0.46
CA THR A 132 -0.21 -19.46 -0.07
C THR A 132 0.48 -18.76 -1.24
N TYR A 133 1.00 -17.57 -0.99
CA TYR A 133 1.83 -16.82 -1.93
C TYR A 133 3.29 -17.25 -1.74
N SER A 134 3.87 -17.87 -2.75
CA SER A 134 5.21 -18.45 -2.68
C SER A 134 5.93 -18.27 -4.00
N GLU A 135 7.25 -18.28 -3.99
CA GLU A 135 8.10 -18.23 -5.19
C GLU A 135 7.85 -19.42 -6.13
N ASN A 136 7.30 -20.49 -5.60
CA ASN A 136 6.98 -21.71 -6.35
C ASN A 136 5.73 -22.39 -5.81
N GLN A 137 5.12 -23.23 -6.63
CA GLN A 137 3.99 -24.06 -6.24
C GLN A 137 4.20 -25.49 -6.70
N THR A 138 3.69 -26.43 -5.90
CA THR A 138 3.64 -27.83 -6.27
C THR A 138 2.20 -28.26 -6.48
N ILE A 139 1.90 -28.89 -7.62
CA ILE A 139 0.57 -29.30 -8.01
C ILE A 139 0.56 -30.80 -8.23
N SER A 140 -0.28 -31.51 -7.50
CA SER A 140 -0.48 -32.94 -7.68
C SER A 140 -1.47 -33.18 -8.83
N VAL A 141 -1.09 -33.97 -9.81
CA VAL A 141 -1.91 -34.39 -10.94
C VAL A 141 -2.07 -35.90 -10.91
N ILE A 142 -3.32 -36.37 -10.90
CA ILE A 142 -3.67 -37.78 -10.95
C ILE A 142 -4.63 -37.97 -12.10
N GLY A 143 -4.32 -38.95 -12.97
CA GLY A 143 -5.13 -39.36 -14.09
C GLY A 143 -5.28 -40.86 -14.11
N SER A 144 -6.51 -41.36 -14.32
CA SER A 144 -6.82 -42.78 -14.45
C SER A 144 -7.97 -43.02 -15.41
N ASP A 145 -7.92 -44.16 -16.06
CA ASP A 145 -8.95 -44.58 -16.97
C ASP A 145 -9.06 -46.12 -16.97
N LEU A 146 -10.21 -46.67 -17.41
CA LEU A 146 -10.45 -48.11 -17.43
C LEU A 146 -9.61 -48.79 -18.51
N SER A 147 -9.45 -48.19 -19.67
CA SER A 147 -8.57 -48.67 -20.74
C SER A 147 -7.11 -48.31 -20.52
N GLY A 148 -6.84 -47.41 -19.56
CA GLY A 148 -5.55 -46.84 -19.24
C GLY A 148 -5.27 -45.57 -20.00
N ILE A 149 -4.38 -44.75 -19.44
CA ILE A 149 -3.94 -43.48 -20.06
C ILE A 149 -2.91 -43.76 -21.14
N LYS A 150 -3.12 -43.19 -22.32
CA LYS A 150 -2.18 -43.20 -23.44
C LYS A 150 -1.16 -42.06 -23.34
N ASP A 151 -1.64 -40.83 -23.15
CA ASP A 151 -0.82 -39.64 -23.01
C ASP A 151 -1.52 -38.56 -22.16
N GLY A 152 -0.76 -37.65 -21.64
CA GLY A 152 -1.24 -36.49 -20.89
C GLY A 152 -0.33 -35.27 -21.05
N TYR A 153 -0.93 -34.10 -21.02
CA TYR A 153 -0.24 -32.83 -21.17
C TYR A 153 -0.75 -31.83 -20.14
N ALA A 154 0.14 -30.96 -19.68
CA ALA A 154 -0.21 -29.91 -18.78
C ALA A 154 0.31 -28.58 -19.27
N LYS A 155 -0.42 -27.50 -18.95
CA LYS A 155 -0.08 -26.12 -19.30
C LYS A 155 -0.51 -25.19 -18.19
N VAL A 156 0.38 -24.24 -17.81
CA VAL A 156 0.00 -23.13 -16.95
C VAL A 156 -0.83 -22.13 -17.75
N VAL A 157 -1.97 -21.75 -17.21
CA VAL A 157 -2.95 -20.87 -17.86
C VAL A 157 -3.40 -19.76 -16.91
N ASN A 158 -4.05 -18.73 -17.44
CA ASN A 158 -4.76 -17.77 -16.62
C ASN A 158 -5.88 -18.44 -15.83
N PRO A 159 -6.37 -17.86 -14.72
CA PRO A 159 -7.46 -18.43 -13.91
C PRO A 159 -8.74 -18.71 -14.72
N ASP A 160 -9.02 -17.95 -15.78
CA ASP A 160 -10.14 -18.16 -16.68
C ASP A 160 -9.93 -19.36 -17.66
N GLY A 161 -8.70 -19.87 -17.75
CA GLY A 161 -8.30 -20.97 -18.66
C GLY A 161 -7.68 -20.49 -19.97
N SER A 162 -7.57 -19.19 -20.20
CA SER A 162 -6.91 -18.65 -21.39
C SER A 162 -5.39 -18.89 -21.35
N ALA A 163 -4.78 -19.04 -22.53
CA ALA A 163 -3.36 -19.30 -22.66
C ALA A 163 -2.53 -18.08 -22.24
N ILE A 164 -1.36 -18.34 -21.67
CA ILE A 164 -0.35 -17.33 -21.35
C ILE A 164 0.74 -17.39 -22.43
N GLU A 165 1.06 -16.23 -23.00
CA GLU A 165 2.14 -16.14 -23.99
C GLU A 165 3.49 -16.55 -23.39
N GLY A 166 4.24 -17.38 -24.10
CA GLY A 166 5.55 -17.86 -23.68
C GLY A 166 5.52 -19.06 -22.70
N LEU A 167 4.36 -19.52 -22.26
CA LEU A 167 4.26 -20.74 -21.46
C LEU A 167 3.71 -21.87 -22.33
N GLU A 168 4.57 -22.82 -22.64
CA GLU A 168 4.24 -23.95 -23.51
C GLU A 168 3.61 -25.12 -22.74
N GLU A 169 2.88 -25.98 -23.45
CA GLU A 169 2.37 -27.25 -22.94
C GLU A 169 3.54 -28.25 -22.77
N PHE A 170 3.54 -29.02 -21.69
CA PHE A 170 4.53 -30.05 -21.43
C PHE A 170 3.86 -31.42 -21.20
N MET A 171 4.58 -32.48 -21.53
CA MET A 171 4.08 -33.85 -21.42
C MET A 171 4.19 -34.33 -19.96
N LEU A 172 3.19 -35.10 -19.54
CA LEU A 172 3.16 -35.81 -18.26
C LEU A 172 3.64 -37.25 -18.40
N ASP A 173 4.26 -37.76 -17.36
CA ASP A 173 4.77 -39.13 -17.34
C ASP A 173 3.65 -40.12 -17.08
N VAL A 174 3.44 -41.05 -18.03
CA VAL A 174 2.51 -42.16 -17.87
C VAL A 174 3.24 -43.38 -17.30
N THR A 175 2.82 -43.81 -16.12
CA THR A 175 3.40 -44.98 -15.45
C THR A 175 2.31 -46.02 -15.18
N GLY A 176 2.44 -47.20 -15.78
CA GLY A 176 1.49 -48.30 -15.55
C GLY A 176 0.05 -47.95 -15.91
N ASP A 177 -0.17 -47.35 -17.06
CA ASP A 177 -1.50 -46.97 -17.57
C ASP A 177 -2.21 -45.86 -16.79
N ALA A 178 -1.50 -45.11 -15.92
CA ALA A 178 -2.01 -44.00 -15.16
C ALA A 178 -0.99 -42.85 -15.08
N ILE A 179 -1.45 -41.67 -14.65
CA ILE A 179 -0.59 -40.55 -14.31
C ILE A 179 -0.73 -40.26 -12.81
N SER A 180 0.40 -40.18 -12.12
CA SER A 180 0.47 -39.74 -10.73
C SER A 180 1.78 -38.97 -10.56
N GLN A 181 1.72 -37.62 -10.64
CA GLN A 181 2.87 -36.78 -10.71
C GLN A 181 2.67 -35.52 -9.90
N ASN A 182 3.73 -35.06 -9.22
CA ASN A 182 3.80 -33.73 -8.65
C ASN A 182 4.55 -32.80 -9.62
N ILE A 183 3.88 -31.75 -10.06
CA ILE A 183 4.41 -30.74 -10.96
C ILE A 183 4.87 -29.58 -10.13
N HIS A 184 6.12 -29.18 -10.32
CA HIS A 184 6.71 -28.03 -9.67
C HIS A 184 6.73 -26.84 -10.62
N ILE A 185 6.02 -25.76 -10.26
CA ILE A 185 5.92 -24.51 -11.02
C ILE A 185 6.77 -23.47 -10.33
N SER A 186 7.79 -22.96 -11.02
CA SER A 186 8.69 -21.87 -10.59
C SER A 186 9.04 -21.00 -11.79
N ASP A 187 9.77 -19.91 -11.55
CA ASP A 187 10.39 -19.05 -12.58
C ASP A 187 9.37 -18.40 -13.54
N ILE A 188 8.14 -18.22 -13.09
CA ILE A 188 7.12 -17.44 -13.80
C ILE A 188 6.85 -16.14 -13.03
N PRO A 189 6.38 -15.06 -13.70
CA PRO A 189 6.07 -13.79 -13.03
C PRO A 189 5.11 -13.96 -11.84
N SER A 190 5.18 -13.04 -10.89
CA SER A 190 4.18 -12.96 -9.82
C SER A 190 2.78 -12.86 -10.40
N GLY A 191 1.85 -13.65 -9.85
CA GLY A 191 0.48 -13.66 -10.38
C GLY A 191 -0.38 -14.80 -9.85
N ALA A 192 -1.64 -14.77 -10.28
CA ALA A 192 -2.62 -15.84 -10.10
C ALA A 192 -2.71 -16.68 -11.36
N TYR A 193 -2.68 -18.00 -11.20
CA TYR A 193 -2.58 -18.97 -12.28
C TYR A 193 -3.45 -20.19 -12.01
N ALA A 194 -3.69 -20.97 -13.06
CA ALA A 194 -4.25 -22.32 -12.95
C ALA A 194 -3.41 -23.29 -13.80
N LEU A 195 -3.53 -24.58 -13.51
CA LEU A 195 -2.97 -25.63 -14.34
C LEU A 195 -4.09 -26.30 -15.13
N SER A 196 -4.01 -26.25 -16.45
CA SER A 196 -4.87 -27.01 -17.35
C SER A 196 -4.20 -28.33 -17.70
N VAL A 197 -4.93 -29.43 -17.59
CA VAL A 197 -4.44 -30.77 -17.89
C VAL A 197 -5.38 -31.43 -18.90
N ARG A 198 -4.82 -31.98 -19.97
CA ARG A 198 -5.51 -32.77 -20.97
C ARG A 198 -4.93 -34.17 -20.95
N MET A 199 -5.80 -35.16 -20.94
CA MET A 199 -5.41 -36.59 -21.02
C MET A 199 -6.20 -37.32 -22.09
N THR A 200 -5.55 -38.28 -22.75
CA THR A 200 -6.13 -39.16 -23.73
C THR A 200 -6.00 -40.62 -23.24
N ASP A 201 -7.06 -41.39 -23.30
CA ASP A 201 -7.04 -42.80 -23.00
C ASP A 201 -6.50 -43.64 -24.19
N LYS A 202 -6.38 -44.95 -24.01
CA LYS A 202 -5.94 -45.85 -25.07
C LYS A 202 -6.99 -46.07 -26.16
N ASN A 203 -8.24 -45.73 -25.93
CA ASN A 203 -9.32 -45.74 -26.91
C ASN A 203 -9.43 -44.46 -27.72
N GLY A 204 -8.66 -43.41 -27.32
CA GLY A 204 -8.62 -42.10 -28.00
C GLY A 204 -9.65 -41.08 -27.47
N LEU A 205 -10.30 -41.38 -26.33
CA LEU A 205 -11.18 -40.43 -25.69
C LEU A 205 -10.38 -39.41 -24.87
N GLU A 206 -10.79 -38.14 -24.91
CA GLU A 206 -10.07 -37.06 -24.27
C GLU A 206 -10.88 -36.42 -23.13
N ALA A 207 -10.19 -36.06 -22.06
CA ALA A 207 -10.69 -35.21 -20.99
C ALA A 207 -9.75 -34.04 -20.75
N THR A 208 -10.32 -32.90 -20.37
CA THR A 208 -9.59 -31.73 -19.94
C THR A 208 -10.13 -31.25 -18.60
N ALA A 209 -9.25 -30.93 -17.68
CA ALA A 209 -9.58 -30.37 -16.38
C ALA A 209 -8.64 -29.19 -16.06
N LYS A 210 -9.10 -28.30 -15.18
CA LYS A 210 -8.35 -27.16 -14.69
C LYS A 210 -8.30 -27.22 -13.17
N SER A 211 -7.14 -26.84 -12.59
CA SER A 211 -6.97 -26.72 -11.14
C SER A 211 -7.76 -25.54 -10.57
N ASP A 212 -7.88 -25.51 -9.25
CA ASP A 212 -8.12 -24.28 -8.51
C ASP A 212 -6.99 -23.28 -8.77
N THR A 213 -7.27 -22.01 -8.53
CA THR A 213 -6.27 -20.93 -8.67
C THR A 213 -5.17 -21.12 -7.64
N PHE A 214 -3.92 -21.00 -8.08
CA PHE A 214 -2.74 -20.92 -7.23
C PHE A 214 -1.97 -19.63 -7.49
N TYR A 215 -1.10 -19.26 -6.55
CA TYR A 215 -0.40 -17.97 -6.57
C TYR A 215 1.10 -18.17 -6.57
N ILE A 216 1.79 -17.41 -7.43
CA ILE A 216 3.25 -17.26 -7.43
C ILE A 216 3.55 -15.83 -7.01
N ARG A 217 4.49 -15.64 -6.09
CA ARG A 217 5.01 -14.33 -5.69
C ARG A 217 6.52 -14.40 -5.53
N ASN A 218 7.22 -13.85 -6.48
CA ASN A 218 8.68 -13.75 -6.56
C ASN A 218 9.17 -12.31 -6.79
N SER A 219 8.26 -11.33 -6.72
CA SER A 219 8.54 -9.89 -6.75
C SER A 219 8.30 -9.27 -5.37
N MET A 220 9.01 -8.17 -5.09
CA MET A 220 8.75 -7.30 -3.97
C MET A 220 7.93 -6.10 -4.44
N PRO A 221 7.05 -5.52 -3.61
CA PRO A 221 6.37 -4.28 -3.95
C PRO A 221 7.39 -3.14 -4.09
N THR A 222 7.14 -2.21 -4.99
CA THR A 222 7.82 -0.91 -5.02
C THR A 222 7.11 0.01 -4.05
N THR A 223 7.87 0.68 -3.16
CA THR A 223 7.31 1.53 -2.12
C THR A 223 7.95 2.91 -2.17
N ASP A 224 7.11 3.94 -2.22
CA ASP A 224 7.47 5.34 -2.05
C ASP A 224 6.89 5.86 -0.74
N VAL A 225 7.72 6.54 0.06
CA VAL A 225 7.35 7.05 1.38
C VAL A 225 7.65 8.53 1.45
N SER A 226 6.68 9.32 1.90
CA SER A 226 6.83 10.76 2.10
C SER A 226 6.12 11.20 3.38
N LEU A 227 6.53 12.36 3.91
CA LEU A 227 5.79 13.07 4.93
C LEU A 227 4.78 14.03 4.29
N ILE A 228 3.61 14.16 4.91
CA ILE A 228 2.62 15.17 4.51
C ILE A 228 2.98 16.48 5.21
N THR A 229 3.82 17.26 4.56
CA THR A 229 4.24 18.61 4.99
C THR A 229 4.61 19.45 3.77
N ASP A 230 4.34 20.76 3.86
CA ASP A 230 4.79 21.75 2.85
C ASP A 230 6.13 22.37 3.23
N LEU A 231 6.64 22.08 4.43
CA LEU A 231 7.89 22.64 4.94
C LEU A 231 9.08 21.77 4.51
N THR A 232 10.16 22.44 4.12
CA THR A 232 11.41 21.78 3.73
C THR A 232 12.62 22.51 4.30
N TYR A 233 13.63 21.74 4.69
CA TYR A 233 14.95 22.24 5.06
C TYR A 233 16.03 21.40 4.38
N ARG A 234 16.96 22.04 3.67
CA ARG A 234 18.01 21.38 2.89
C ARG A 234 17.47 20.30 1.93
N ASP A 235 16.38 20.64 1.21
CA ASP A 235 15.70 19.75 0.25
C ASP A 235 15.07 18.48 0.87
N LYS A 236 14.92 18.43 2.21
CA LYS A 236 14.24 17.36 2.93
C LYS A 236 12.99 17.89 3.63
N PRO A 237 11.96 17.06 3.84
CA PRO A 237 10.79 17.43 4.61
C PRO A 237 11.16 17.90 6.03
N LEU A 238 10.43 18.90 6.55
CA LEU A 238 10.57 19.42 7.90
C LEU A 238 9.21 19.32 8.61
N ILE A 239 9.22 18.86 9.86
CA ILE A 239 8.06 18.82 10.76
C ILE A 239 8.42 19.39 12.13
N SER A 240 7.41 19.95 12.82
CA SER A 240 7.56 20.54 14.16
C SER A 240 6.73 19.84 15.24
N SER A 241 6.13 18.72 14.91
CA SER A 241 5.26 17.99 15.83
C SER A 241 5.42 16.51 15.65
N GLU A 242 5.33 15.74 16.74
CA GLU A 242 5.24 14.29 16.71
C GLU A 242 3.89 13.79 16.12
N ASP A 243 2.91 14.67 15.95
CA ASP A 243 1.64 14.38 15.26
C ASP A 243 1.78 14.66 13.75
N TYR A 244 2.49 13.79 13.07
CA TYR A 244 2.74 13.85 11.62
C TYR A 244 2.05 12.70 10.89
N LYS A 245 1.93 12.84 9.58
CA LYS A 245 1.37 11.78 8.73
C LYS A 245 2.38 11.30 7.69
N LEU A 246 2.47 9.99 7.57
CA LEU A 246 3.19 9.34 6.49
C LEU A 246 2.22 9.06 5.33
N LYS A 247 2.64 9.39 4.12
CA LYS A 247 2.03 8.88 2.90
C LYS A 247 2.89 7.73 2.38
N ILE A 248 2.27 6.58 2.18
CA ILE A 248 2.93 5.37 1.67
C ILE A 248 2.20 4.96 0.39
N ASP A 249 2.89 5.07 -0.73
CA ASP A 249 2.43 4.62 -2.04
C ASP A 249 3.13 3.31 -2.39
N VAL A 250 2.35 2.28 -2.71
CA VAL A 250 2.88 0.94 -3.00
C VAL A 250 2.33 0.46 -4.32
N SER A 251 3.18 -0.16 -5.13
CA SER A 251 2.79 -0.86 -6.34
C SER A 251 3.55 -2.17 -6.48
N GLU A 252 2.89 -3.19 -6.99
CA GLU A 252 3.49 -4.50 -7.26
C GLU A 252 2.95 -5.03 -8.59
N ASP A 253 3.84 -5.45 -9.49
CA ASP A 253 3.45 -6.17 -10.70
C ASP A 253 2.96 -7.56 -10.30
N PHE A 254 1.68 -7.83 -10.57
CA PHE A 254 1.04 -9.10 -10.21
C PHE A 254 -0.02 -9.43 -11.26
N LYS A 255 0.23 -10.44 -12.08
CA LYS A 255 -0.70 -10.85 -13.14
C LYS A 255 -1.99 -11.43 -12.56
N ASN A 256 -3.12 -11.08 -13.17
CA ASN A 256 -4.45 -11.57 -12.78
C ASN A 256 -4.78 -11.28 -11.30
N ALA A 257 -4.37 -10.12 -10.79
CA ALA A 257 -4.59 -9.73 -9.40
C ALA A 257 -6.08 -9.76 -9.01
N ASP A 258 -6.98 -9.51 -9.94
CA ASP A 258 -8.44 -9.58 -9.74
C ASP A 258 -8.93 -10.98 -9.28
N ASN A 259 -8.16 -12.02 -9.59
CA ASN A 259 -8.44 -13.40 -9.19
C ASN A 259 -7.83 -13.79 -7.83
N THR A 260 -7.21 -12.83 -7.12
CA THR A 260 -6.67 -13.09 -5.79
C THR A 260 -7.75 -12.94 -4.72
N GLU A 261 -7.54 -13.53 -3.55
CA GLU A 261 -8.29 -13.21 -2.34
C GLU A 261 -8.08 -11.75 -1.94
N ASN A 262 -8.86 -11.23 -0.98
CA ASN A 262 -8.68 -9.89 -0.46
C ASN A 262 -7.25 -9.70 0.04
N GLN A 263 -6.58 -8.68 -0.53
CA GLN A 263 -5.21 -8.30 -0.19
C GLN A 263 -5.22 -7.00 0.57
N ASN A 264 -4.34 -6.89 1.56
CA ASN A 264 -4.12 -5.68 2.32
C ASN A 264 -2.65 -5.31 2.32
N LEU A 265 -2.41 -4.01 2.37
CA LEU A 265 -1.10 -3.47 2.67
C LEU A 265 -0.85 -3.56 4.18
N TYR A 266 0.30 -4.08 4.53
CA TYR A 266 0.87 -4.05 5.88
C TYR A 266 2.15 -3.24 5.83
N TYR A 267 2.40 -2.46 6.87
CA TYR A 267 3.65 -1.73 7.03
C TYR A 267 4.12 -1.77 8.48
N ARG A 268 5.38 -1.49 8.68
CA ARG A 268 5.99 -1.23 9.98
C ARG A 268 7.15 -0.27 9.82
N VAL A 269 7.44 0.50 10.85
CA VAL A 269 8.45 1.56 10.83
C VAL A 269 9.49 1.33 11.91
N SER A 270 10.71 1.76 11.65
CA SER A 270 11.83 1.73 12.59
C SER A 270 12.74 2.92 12.38
N ASN A 271 13.47 3.32 13.41
CA ASN A 271 14.60 4.23 13.32
C ASN A 271 15.94 3.51 13.15
N THR A 272 15.92 2.17 13.05
CA THR A 272 17.09 1.32 12.80
C THR A 272 16.76 0.29 11.75
N VAL A 273 17.75 -0.11 10.96
CA VAL A 273 17.59 -1.05 9.83
C VAL A 273 17.19 -2.47 10.27
N ASP A 274 17.51 -2.85 11.50
CA ASP A 274 17.41 -4.25 11.95
C ASP A 274 16.32 -4.54 12.99
N THR A 275 15.67 -3.50 13.54
CA THR A 275 14.73 -3.67 14.66
C THR A 275 13.41 -2.97 14.35
N TYR A 276 12.41 -3.75 13.96
CA TYR A 276 11.08 -3.23 13.62
C TYR A 276 10.06 -3.59 14.68
N GLY A 277 9.06 -2.73 14.85
CA GLY A 277 7.87 -3.01 15.65
C GLY A 277 6.92 -4.01 14.99
N GLU A 278 5.72 -4.11 15.54
CA GLU A 278 4.65 -4.95 14.99
C GLU A 278 4.18 -4.44 13.61
N TRP A 279 3.69 -5.37 12.79
CA TRP A 279 3.06 -5.02 11.54
C TRP A 279 1.72 -4.32 11.75
N ILE A 280 1.53 -3.20 11.10
CA ILE A 280 0.30 -2.42 11.10
C ILE A 280 -0.44 -2.71 9.79
N LYS A 281 -1.70 -3.13 9.90
CA LYS A 281 -2.58 -3.29 8.74
C LYS A 281 -3.07 -1.91 8.30
N ALA A 282 -2.70 -1.51 7.09
CA ALA A 282 -3.00 -0.19 6.55
C ALA A 282 -4.36 -0.12 5.83
N GLY A 283 -4.71 -1.15 5.09
CA GLY A 283 -5.98 -1.21 4.35
C GLY A 283 -5.92 -2.08 3.11
N ALA A 284 -7.06 -2.17 2.41
CA ALA A 284 -7.18 -2.96 1.20
C ALA A 284 -6.37 -2.35 0.04
N VAL A 285 -5.79 -3.20 -0.78
CA VAL A 285 -5.12 -2.79 -2.02
C VAL A 285 -6.10 -2.77 -3.18
N ASN A 286 -5.87 -1.89 -4.15
CA ASN A 286 -6.55 -1.89 -5.42
C ASN A 286 -5.96 -2.99 -6.30
N LYS A 287 -6.83 -3.72 -6.99
CA LYS A 287 -6.46 -4.84 -7.85
C LYS A 287 -6.75 -4.49 -9.30
N THR A 288 -5.82 -4.87 -10.17
CA THR A 288 -5.98 -4.81 -11.62
C THR A 288 -5.56 -6.15 -12.20
N ASP A 289 -5.77 -6.37 -13.49
CA ASP A 289 -5.30 -7.55 -14.21
C ASP A 289 -3.76 -7.64 -14.26
N THR A 290 -3.07 -6.53 -14.06
CA THR A 290 -1.60 -6.43 -14.17
C THR A 290 -0.88 -6.15 -12.85
N GLY A 291 -1.58 -5.73 -11.79
CA GLY A 291 -0.90 -5.33 -10.56
C GLY A 291 -1.77 -5.05 -9.35
N LEU A 292 -1.10 -4.83 -8.25
CA LEU A 292 -1.63 -4.42 -6.96
C LEU A 292 -1.12 -3.01 -6.64
N THR A 293 -1.99 -2.11 -6.21
CA THR A 293 -1.60 -0.74 -5.81
C THR A 293 -2.30 -0.33 -4.52
N ALA A 294 -1.63 0.46 -3.70
CA ALA A 294 -2.22 1.10 -2.54
C ALA A 294 -1.60 2.48 -2.33
N SER A 295 -2.40 3.43 -1.89
CA SER A 295 -1.95 4.74 -1.41
C SER A 295 -2.65 4.97 -0.08
N ILE A 296 -1.88 5.13 0.97
CA ILE A 296 -2.40 5.31 2.32
C ILE A 296 -1.76 6.52 2.98
N GLU A 297 -2.54 7.16 3.84
CA GLU A 297 -2.05 8.09 4.83
C GLU A 297 -2.15 7.41 6.20
N SER A 298 -1.05 7.37 6.91
CA SER A 298 -0.96 6.78 8.25
C SER A 298 -0.71 7.86 9.26
N ASP A 299 -1.37 7.79 10.40
CA ASP A 299 -1.03 8.59 11.56
C ASP A 299 0.37 8.24 12.05
N SER A 300 0.98 9.16 12.79
CA SER A 300 2.36 9.05 13.30
C SER A 300 2.67 7.66 13.84
N PRO A 301 3.64 6.94 13.30
CA PRO A 301 4.14 5.77 13.99
C PRO A 301 4.78 6.21 15.31
N ILE A 302 4.59 5.42 16.36
CA ILE A 302 5.17 5.70 17.68
C ILE A 302 6.67 5.43 17.63
N ILE A 303 7.44 6.43 17.21
CA ILE A 303 8.89 6.41 17.20
C ILE A 303 9.36 7.73 17.79
N ALA A 304 10.26 7.64 18.77
CA ALA A 304 10.86 8.85 19.35
C ALA A 304 11.67 9.58 18.28
N LEU A 305 11.38 10.88 18.12
CA LEU A 305 12.12 11.79 17.26
C LEU A 305 13.17 12.52 18.08
N ALA A 306 14.23 12.94 17.42
CA ALA A 306 15.22 13.83 17.98
C ALA A 306 15.29 15.11 17.14
N ASP A 307 15.51 16.26 17.78
CA ASP A 307 15.77 17.48 17.05
C ASP A 307 16.91 17.30 16.05
N GLY A 308 16.68 17.76 14.81
CA GLY A 308 17.60 17.62 13.71
C GLY A 308 17.20 16.55 12.70
N GLU A 309 18.19 15.93 12.06
CA GLU A 309 17.97 14.96 11.01
C GLU A 309 17.57 13.59 11.58
N ASN A 310 16.43 13.06 11.12
CA ASN A 310 15.92 11.74 11.46
C ASN A 310 15.88 10.84 10.22
N THR A 311 16.10 9.54 10.39
CA THR A 311 15.96 8.54 9.34
C THR A 311 15.01 7.46 9.80
N PHE A 312 14.01 7.16 8.96
CA PHE A 312 13.11 6.04 9.14
C PHE A 312 13.37 4.98 8.09
N TYR A 313 13.17 3.74 8.51
CA TYR A 313 13.09 2.57 7.66
C TYR A 313 11.65 2.05 7.68
N VAL A 314 11.00 2.09 6.53
CA VAL A 314 9.62 1.62 6.38
C VAL A 314 9.64 0.31 5.62
N GLN A 315 9.11 -0.73 6.25
CA GLN A 315 8.88 -2.00 5.59
C GLN A 315 7.43 -2.13 5.18
N THR A 316 7.21 -2.59 3.94
CA THR A 316 5.89 -2.83 3.39
C THR A 316 5.77 -4.25 2.86
N ALA A 317 4.58 -4.81 2.99
CA ALA A 317 4.21 -6.10 2.43
C ALA A 317 2.74 -6.09 2.01
N ILE A 318 2.42 -6.72 0.88
CA ILE A 318 1.04 -6.97 0.47
C ILE A 318 0.73 -8.44 0.75
N CYS A 319 -0.28 -8.69 1.57
CA CYS A 319 -0.65 -10.03 2.01
C CYS A 319 -2.17 -10.22 2.04
N ALA A 320 -2.61 -11.49 2.10
CA ALA A 320 -4.01 -11.82 2.30
C ALA A 320 -4.56 -11.25 3.61
N ASP A 321 -5.85 -10.95 3.63
CA ASP A 321 -6.53 -10.24 4.73
C ASP A 321 -6.35 -10.90 6.11
N ASN A 322 -6.31 -12.21 6.18
CA ASN A 322 -6.25 -12.97 7.42
C ASN A 322 -4.86 -13.59 7.69
N ILE A 323 -3.79 -13.01 7.16
CA ILE A 323 -2.46 -13.55 7.39
C ILE A 323 -2.07 -13.42 8.87
N ASP A 324 -1.46 -14.48 9.40
CA ASP A 324 -0.68 -14.38 10.62
C ASP A 324 0.58 -13.55 10.30
N THR A 325 0.68 -12.34 10.87
CA THR A 325 1.76 -11.39 10.56
C THR A 325 3.15 -11.95 10.84
N ALA A 326 3.27 -12.92 11.76
CA ALA A 326 4.52 -13.63 12.00
C ALA A 326 4.98 -14.51 10.82
N LYS A 327 4.10 -14.76 9.85
CA LYS A 327 4.35 -15.58 8.65
C LYS A 327 4.57 -14.75 7.39
N ILE A 328 4.63 -13.43 7.50
CA ILE A 328 4.98 -12.58 6.35
C ILE A 328 6.40 -12.98 5.89
N ASN A 329 6.49 -13.39 4.63
CA ASN A 329 7.77 -13.81 4.06
C ASN A 329 8.68 -12.60 3.87
N ILE A 330 9.79 -12.56 4.57
CA ILE A 330 10.75 -11.44 4.50
C ILE A 330 11.31 -11.20 3.09
N ASN A 331 11.34 -12.23 2.23
CA ASN A 331 11.79 -12.10 0.84
C ASN A 331 10.79 -11.32 -0.05
N THR A 332 9.57 -11.08 0.43
CA THR A 332 8.55 -10.29 -0.26
C THR A 332 8.30 -8.94 0.38
N VAL A 333 9.18 -8.53 1.30
CA VAL A 333 9.11 -7.26 2.04
C VAL A 333 10.06 -6.25 1.41
N GLN A 334 9.51 -5.11 0.99
CA GLN A 334 10.32 -3.97 0.57
C GLN A 334 10.70 -3.14 1.79
N THR A 335 11.96 -2.73 1.88
CA THR A 335 12.43 -1.74 2.85
C THR A 335 12.78 -0.44 2.14
N SER A 336 12.17 0.65 2.55
CA SER A 336 12.45 2.00 2.06
C SER A 336 13.06 2.84 3.18
N GLU A 337 14.14 3.55 2.86
CA GLU A 337 14.77 4.53 3.74
C GLU A 337 14.21 5.91 3.43
N PHE A 338 13.84 6.64 4.48
CA PHE A 338 13.27 7.96 4.37
C PHE A 338 13.90 8.90 5.40
N THR A 339 14.41 10.05 4.96
CA THR A 339 15.12 11.03 5.81
C THR A 339 14.37 12.35 5.82
N PHE A 340 14.24 12.97 7.00
CA PHE A 340 13.57 14.25 7.20
C PHE A 340 14.16 14.99 8.40
N PHE A 341 13.78 16.26 8.59
CA PHE A 341 14.12 17.05 9.77
C PHE A 341 12.92 17.14 10.72
N PHE A 342 13.22 17.06 12.00
CA PHE A 342 12.29 17.33 13.09
C PHE A 342 12.83 18.49 13.92
N ASP A 343 11.97 19.43 14.28
CA ASP A 343 12.34 20.60 15.05
C ASP A 343 11.18 21.04 15.94
N GLU A 344 11.29 20.76 17.22
CA GLU A 344 10.36 21.23 18.26
C GLU A 344 10.96 22.30 19.16
N THR A 345 12.22 22.66 18.91
CA THR A 345 12.95 23.64 19.73
C THR A 345 12.63 25.07 19.30
N PRO A 346 12.04 25.90 20.17
CA PRO A 346 11.78 27.30 19.84
C PRO A 346 13.07 28.13 19.73
N PRO A 347 13.07 29.19 18.92
CA PRO A 347 14.22 30.09 18.78
C PRO A 347 14.69 30.67 20.12
N GLN A 348 16.00 30.68 20.34
CA GLN A 348 16.62 31.39 21.42
C GLN A 348 16.81 32.85 21.05
N THR A 349 16.63 33.74 22.03
CA THR A 349 16.60 35.18 21.78
C THR A 349 17.53 35.96 22.72
N ARG A 350 18.16 37.02 22.20
CA ARG A 350 18.91 37.98 22.99
C ARG A 350 18.58 39.39 22.50
N THR A 351 17.99 40.20 23.36
CA THR A 351 17.64 41.61 23.08
C THR A 351 18.68 42.55 23.64
N VAL A 352 19.07 43.55 22.85
CA VAL A 352 19.95 44.63 23.24
C VAL A 352 19.25 45.94 22.90
N ILE A 353 18.78 46.66 23.93
CA ILE A 353 18.11 47.96 23.82
C ILE A 353 18.80 48.93 24.76
N ASN A 354 19.14 50.11 24.25
CA ASN A 354 19.63 51.19 25.11
C ASN A 354 18.46 52.13 25.39
N ASN A 355 17.90 52.07 26.60
CA ASN A 355 16.81 52.91 27.09
C ASN A 355 17.21 53.70 28.33
N GLU A 356 18.52 53.97 28.55
CA GLU A 356 19.05 54.74 29.73
C GLU A 356 18.69 56.23 29.68
N HIS A 357 18.32 56.72 28.49
CA HIS A 357 17.97 58.11 28.30
C HIS A 357 16.60 58.29 27.66
N ILE A 358 15.87 59.32 28.07
CA ILE A 358 14.62 59.73 27.45
C ILE A 358 14.90 60.23 26.02
N SER A 359 14.18 59.73 25.03
CA SER A 359 14.40 60.11 23.62
C SER A 359 13.09 60.09 22.84
N GLU A 360 13.08 60.67 21.64
CA GLU A 360 11.92 60.61 20.70
C GLU A 360 11.64 59.22 20.17
N SER A 361 12.63 58.35 20.13
CA SER A 361 12.50 56.96 19.75
C SER A 361 13.64 56.14 20.34
N ILE A 362 13.34 54.84 20.60
CA ILE A 362 14.34 53.92 21.11
C ILE A 362 14.63 52.89 20.04
N LYS A 363 15.92 52.64 19.78
CA LYS A 363 16.40 51.62 18.84
C LYS A 363 17.09 50.49 19.59
N GLY A 364 16.92 49.29 19.08
CA GLY A 364 17.55 48.12 19.64
C GLY A 364 17.78 47.03 18.60
N LYS A 365 18.45 45.97 19.04
CA LYS A 365 18.67 44.77 18.23
C LYS A 365 18.16 43.52 18.95
N VAL A 366 17.55 42.65 18.21
CA VAL A 366 17.17 41.30 18.66
C VAL A 366 17.95 40.28 17.85
N TYR A 367 18.70 39.44 18.54
CA TYR A 367 19.49 38.36 17.98
C TYR A 367 18.70 37.09 18.18
N LEU A 368 18.51 36.32 17.11
CA LEU A 368 17.86 35.02 17.13
C LEU A 368 18.89 33.93 16.82
N THR A 369 18.76 32.79 17.47
CA THR A 369 19.53 31.58 17.15
C THR A 369 18.63 30.35 17.30
N ASP A 370 18.85 29.35 16.46
CA ASP A 370 18.07 28.15 16.47
C ASP A 370 18.91 26.92 16.06
N ASN A 371 18.46 25.70 16.38
CA ASN A 371 19.11 24.47 15.96
C ASN A 371 18.97 24.26 14.44
N ILE A 372 17.85 24.72 13.83
CA ILE A 372 17.65 24.86 12.39
C ILE A 372 17.73 26.34 12.03
N ASP A 373 18.94 26.84 11.91
CA ASP A 373 19.27 28.25 11.76
C ASP A 373 18.97 28.79 10.34
N SER A 374 17.69 28.80 9.98
CA SER A 374 17.18 29.18 8.66
C SER A 374 15.82 29.86 8.78
N ASP A 375 15.62 30.93 8.01
CA ASP A 375 14.35 31.66 7.88
C ASP A 375 13.71 32.12 9.21
N LEU A 376 14.56 32.49 10.21
CA LEU A 376 14.10 33.05 11.47
C LEU A 376 13.36 34.36 11.23
N LYS A 377 12.27 34.60 11.92
CA LYS A 377 11.42 35.78 11.80
C LYS A 377 11.17 36.40 13.16
N LEU A 378 11.12 37.73 13.18
CA LEU A 378 10.69 38.51 14.35
C LEU A 378 9.44 39.31 13.98
N VAL A 379 8.39 39.16 14.76
CA VAL A 379 7.10 39.84 14.53
C VAL A 379 6.74 40.67 15.76
N SER A 380 6.28 41.91 15.54
CA SER A 380 5.74 42.74 16.61
C SER A 380 4.22 42.61 16.70
N ASN A 381 3.70 42.55 17.92
CA ASN A 381 2.26 42.58 18.19
C ASN A 381 1.75 44.05 18.37
N SER A 382 2.62 45.04 18.27
CA SER A 382 2.28 46.48 18.38
C SER A 382 2.68 47.23 17.11
N SER A 383 1.80 48.09 16.62
CA SER A 383 2.09 49.02 15.50
C SER A 383 3.07 50.12 15.86
N ASP A 384 3.34 50.35 17.15
CA ASP A 384 4.29 51.37 17.65
C ASP A 384 5.74 50.82 17.72
N VAL A 385 5.93 49.53 17.34
CA VAL A 385 7.25 48.89 17.25
C VAL A 385 7.47 48.43 15.81
N GLU A 386 8.40 49.04 15.15
CA GLU A 386 8.86 48.67 13.80
C GLU A 386 9.97 47.63 13.93
N VAL A 387 9.86 46.55 13.13
CA VAL A 387 10.86 45.49 13.04
C VAL A 387 11.38 45.45 11.62
N SER A 388 12.68 45.40 11.45
CA SER A 388 13.35 45.26 10.15
C SER A 388 14.56 44.34 10.25
N ASN A 389 14.94 43.70 9.14
CA ASN A 389 16.13 42.86 9.07
C ASN A 389 17.37 43.77 9.19
N SER A 390 18.36 43.37 9.98
CA SER A 390 19.69 43.97 10.04
C SER A 390 20.55 43.52 8.85
N GLU A 391 21.75 44.11 8.72
CA GLU A 391 22.77 43.62 7.77
C GLU A 391 23.42 42.28 8.21
N GLU A 392 23.28 41.94 9.49
CA GLU A 392 23.76 40.67 10.07
C GLU A 392 22.66 39.61 9.96
N ASP A 393 23.03 38.38 9.64
CA ASP A 393 22.09 37.24 9.56
C ASP A 393 21.45 36.97 10.94
N ASN A 394 20.15 36.69 10.94
CA ASN A 394 19.37 36.41 12.16
C ASN A 394 19.38 37.51 13.22
N VAL A 395 19.65 38.75 12.80
CA VAL A 395 19.60 39.94 13.63
C VAL A 395 18.52 40.87 13.09
N PHE A 396 17.70 41.37 14.01
CA PHE A 396 16.59 42.28 13.69
C PHE A 396 16.80 43.62 14.40
N ASP A 397 16.68 44.69 13.65
CA ASP A 397 16.62 46.03 14.19
C ASP A 397 15.18 46.35 14.60
N ILE A 398 15.01 46.85 15.82
CA ILE A 398 13.73 47.36 16.32
C ILE A 398 13.80 48.85 16.53
N THR A 399 12.72 49.56 16.19
CA THR A 399 12.53 50.97 16.47
C THR A 399 11.19 51.15 17.17
N VAL A 400 11.20 51.77 18.32
CA VAL A 400 10.02 52.01 19.15
C VAL A 400 9.77 53.51 19.21
N ASN A 401 8.58 53.94 18.79
CA ASN A 401 8.24 55.36 18.62
C ASN A 401 7.31 55.90 19.71
N LYS A 402 6.85 55.06 20.63
CA LYS A 402 6.02 55.40 21.79
C LYS A 402 6.29 54.45 22.93
N ASN A 403 5.97 54.88 24.15
CA ASN A 403 5.97 53.96 25.28
C ASN A 403 5.05 52.79 25.04
N VAL A 404 5.56 51.58 25.25
CA VAL A 404 4.84 50.30 24.97
C VAL A 404 5.08 49.30 26.09
N ASP A 405 4.05 48.48 26.34
CA ASP A 405 4.13 47.25 27.09
C ASP A 405 3.53 46.17 26.14
N THR A 406 4.37 45.44 25.46
CA THR A 406 4.01 44.52 24.37
C THR A 406 4.94 43.34 24.33
N THR A 407 4.68 42.44 23.36
CA THR A 407 5.50 41.25 23.12
C THR A 407 5.95 41.23 21.67
N LEU A 408 7.21 40.92 21.44
CA LEU A 408 7.71 40.47 20.15
C LEU A 408 7.68 38.95 20.14
N THR A 409 7.40 38.37 18.98
CA THR A 409 7.39 36.90 18.81
C THR A 409 8.45 36.52 17.79
N ALA A 410 9.43 35.72 18.21
CA ALA A 410 10.39 35.07 17.34
C ALA A 410 9.79 33.78 16.84
N ILE A 411 9.96 33.49 15.55
CA ILE A 411 9.39 32.31 14.88
C ILE A 411 10.49 31.68 14.02
N ASP A 412 10.70 30.37 14.14
CA ASP A 412 11.59 29.59 13.28
C ASP A 412 10.92 29.10 11.99
N LEU A 413 11.66 28.33 11.17
CA LEU A 413 11.16 27.72 9.94
C LEU A 413 10.07 26.67 10.20
N ALA A 414 10.19 25.90 11.30
CA ALA A 414 9.25 24.88 11.70
C ALA A 414 7.95 25.46 12.30
N GLY A 415 7.95 26.75 12.67
CA GLY A 415 6.82 27.47 13.23
C GLY A 415 6.79 27.50 14.75
N ASN A 416 7.88 27.05 15.44
CA ASN A 416 8.01 27.15 16.87
C ASN A 416 8.23 28.64 17.26
N LYS A 417 7.80 29.03 18.47
CA LYS A 417 7.71 30.43 18.85
C LYS A 417 8.33 30.68 20.20
N THR A 418 9.02 31.84 20.30
CA THR A 418 9.48 32.40 21.57
C THR A 418 8.95 33.82 21.72
N ASP A 419 8.26 34.07 22.80
CA ASP A 419 7.75 35.40 23.14
C ASP A 419 8.78 36.19 23.94
N ILE A 420 9.03 37.42 23.47
CA ILE A 420 9.99 38.36 24.04
C ILE A 420 9.21 39.56 24.61
N PRO A 421 9.09 39.71 25.93
CA PRO A 421 8.42 40.86 26.51
C PRO A 421 9.24 42.14 26.24
N LEU A 422 8.57 43.19 25.80
CA LEU A 422 9.17 44.49 25.50
C LEU A 422 8.42 45.57 26.24
N VAL A 423 9.08 46.15 27.26
CA VAL A 423 8.56 47.25 28.04
C VAL A 423 9.45 48.47 27.84
N ILE A 424 8.91 49.51 27.25
CA ILE A 424 9.60 50.81 26.99
C ILE A 424 8.80 51.91 27.62
N ASN A 425 9.44 52.67 28.51
CA ASN A 425 8.85 53.80 29.23
C ASN A 425 9.67 55.09 29.08
N GLY A 426 10.72 55.05 28.24
CA GLY A 426 11.67 56.16 28.09
C GLY A 426 11.45 56.99 26.82
N ILE A 427 10.26 57.00 26.24
CA ILE A 427 9.98 57.81 25.05
C ILE A 427 9.13 58.99 25.44
N ASP A 428 9.62 60.16 25.06
CA ASP A 428 8.93 61.43 25.25
C ASP A 428 8.97 62.19 23.91
N THR A 429 7.83 62.44 23.37
CA THR A 429 7.61 63.20 22.13
C THR A 429 6.85 64.47 22.36
N ASP A 430 6.48 64.76 23.61
CA ASP A 430 5.72 65.90 23.96
C ASP A 430 6.69 67.14 24.14
N ALA A 431 6.30 68.27 23.62
CA ALA A 431 7.06 69.49 23.82
C ALA A 431 6.85 69.99 25.25
N PRO A 432 7.89 70.54 25.88
CA PRO A 432 7.73 71.13 27.20
C PRO A 432 6.65 72.21 27.21
N THR A 433 5.85 72.23 28.26
CA THR A 433 4.83 73.26 28.48
C THR A 433 5.28 74.26 29.54
N ALA A 434 5.12 75.55 29.25
CA ALA A 434 5.49 76.58 30.18
C ALA A 434 4.26 77.35 30.62
N ASN A 435 4.17 77.63 31.98
CA ASN A 435 3.23 78.52 32.53
C ASN A 435 4.01 79.71 33.09
N ILE A 436 3.71 80.92 32.64
CA ILE A 436 4.40 82.16 33.04
C ILE A 436 3.48 82.97 33.93
N GLU A 437 3.90 83.24 35.18
CA GLU A 437 3.20 84.07 36.13
C GLU A 437 3.99 85.35 36.36
N VAL A 438 3.35 86.45 36.10
CA VAL A 438 3.96 87.78 36.35
C VAL A 438 3.29 88.48 37.56
N SER A 439 4.06 88.82 38.53
CA SER A 439 3.56 89.54 39.74
C SER A 439 4.39 90.78 40.00
N GLU A 440 3.70 91.84 40.48
CA GLU A 440 4.38 93.05 40.93
C GLU A 440 4.91 92.90 42.37
N VAL A 441 6.14 93.19 42.58
CA VAL A 441 6.78 93.14 43.88
C VAL A 441 7.27 94.55 44.22
N MET A 442 6.82 95.11 45.38
CA MET A 442 7.30 96.38 45.89
C MET A 442 8.58 96.23 46.70
N SER A 443 9.64 96.90 46.30
CA SER A 443 10.88 96.95 47.05
C SER A 443 11.16 98.43 47.40
N GLY A 444 10.63 98.88 48.57
CA GLY A 444 10.58 100.28 48.89
C GLY A 444 9.64 101.08 47.99
N ASP A 445 10.06 102.14 47.41
CA ASP A 445 9.27 102.96 46.48
C ASP A 445 9.38 102.52 45.02
N ARG A 446 10.05 101.35 44.78
CA ARG A 446 10.30 100.86 43.48
C ARG A 446 9.37 99.66 43.20
N LYS A 447 8.74 99.68 41.97
CA LYS A 447 8.00 98.59 41.49
C LYS A 447 8.92 97.68 40.63
N ASP A 448 9.06 96.43 41.02
CA ASP A 448 9.74 95.41 40.28
C ASP A 448 8.74 94.39 39.87
N SER A 449 8.95 93.70 38.69
CA SER A 449 8.13 92.60 38.25
C SER A 449 8.86 91.31 38.53
N LYS A 450 8.19 90.42 39.22
CA LYS A 450 8.65 89.06 39.42
C LYS A 450 7.97 88.20 38.39
N VAL A 451 8.75 87.50 37.54
CA VAL A 451 8.30 86.52 36.58
C VAL A 451 8.66 85.11 37.09
N VAL A 452 7.70 84.31 37.25
CA VAL A 452 7.88 82.90 37.59
C VAL A 452 7.52 82.08 36.36
N VAL A 453 8.44 81.30 35.90
CA VAL A 453 8.22 80.37 34.79
C VAL A 453 8.19 78.94 35.36
N ASN A 454 7.06 78.31 35.27
CA ASN A 454 6.91 76.88 35.62
C ASN A 454 6.92 76.11 34.33
N ILE A 455 7.91 75.23 34.14
CA ILE A 455 8.03 74.34 33.00
C ILE A 455 7.63 72.94 33.47
N ASN A 456 6.86 72.29 32.70
CA ASN A 456 6.50 70.91 32.94
C ASN A 456 6.88 70.05 31.70
N ASP A 457 7.79 69.14 31.94
CA ASP A 457 8.32 68.17 30.94
C ASP A 457 8.80 66.91 31.65
N ALA A 458 8.93 65.81 30.95
CA ALA A 458 9.43 64.50 31.46
C ALA A 458 10.94 64.61 31.84
N LYS A 459 11.68 65.51 31.21
CA LYS A 459 13.09 65.80 31.46
C LYS A 459 13.32 67.29 31.83
N GLU A 460 12.79 67.69 32.95
CA GLU A 460 12.90 69.13 33.39
C GLU A 460 14.34 69.66 33.43
N ASP A 461 15.31 68.82 33.78
CA ASP A 461 16.74 69.18 33.88
C ASP A 461 17.43 69.28 32.49
N GLU A 462 16.83 68.85 31.43
CA GLU A 462 17.33 69.02 30.06
C GLU A 462 16.60 70.12 29.28
N VAL A 463 15.56 70.74 29.88
CA VAL A 463 14.84 71.82 29.26
C VAL A 463 15.68 73.04 29.25
N GLN A 464 15.70 73.73 28.13
CA GLN A 464 16.36 75.01 27.97
C GLN A 464 15.35 76.12 27.70
N PHE A 465 15.60 77.31 28.22
CA PHE A 465 14.77 78.48 27.99
C PHE A 465 15.63 79.70 27.63
N ALA A 466 14.98 80.72 27.11
CA ALA A 466 15.64 81.99 26.83
C ALA A 466 14.71 83.15 27.14
N PHE A 467 15.21 84.17 27.84
CA PHE A 467 14.57 85.46 27.93
C PHE A 467 15.16 86.39 26.92
N ILE A 468 14.42 86.73 25.87
CA ILE A 468 14.92 87.58 24.78
C ILE A 468 14.08 88.82 24.69
N PRO A 469 14.74 90.04 24.82
CA PRO A 469 14.06 91.30 24.56
C PRO A 469 13.48 91.33 23.14
N GLU A 470 12.25 91.88 22.97
CA GLU A 470 11.61 91.94 21.66
C GLU A 470 12.50 92.56 20.58
N SER A 471 13.31 93.61 20.96
CA SER A 471 14.27 94.25 20.06
C SER A 471 15.39 93.33 19.58
N GLU A 472 15.69 92.22 20.27
CA GLU A 472 16.76 91.29 19.98
C GLU A 472 16.27 90.00 19.39
N TYR A 473 14.92 89.78 19.38
CA TYR A 473 14.32 88.52 18.99
C TYR A 473 14.82 88.04 17.61
N ASN A 474 14.78 88.91 16.58
CA ASN A 474 15.25 88.57 15.22
C ASN A 474 16.74 88.24 15.19
N SER A 475 17.57 88.82 16.05
CA SER A 475 18.99 88.48 16.10
C SER A 475 19.32 87.25 16.89
N ALA A 476 18.41 86.81 17.75
CA ALA A 476 18.52 85.60 18.52
C ALA A 476 18.08 84.34 17.67
N MET A 477 17.30 84.55 16.62
CA MET A 477 16.83 83.47 15.76
C MET A 477 17.82 83.10 14.65
N SER A 478 17.99 81.86 14.34
CA SER A 478 18.65 81.29 13.16
C SER A 478 17.92 80.03 12.71
N ASP A 479 17.55 79.99 11.41
CA ASP A 479 16.84 78.80 10.80
C ASP A 479 15.60 78.37 11.59
N GLY A 480 14.86 79.33 12.17
CA GLY A 480 13.64 79.01 12.91
C GLY A 480 13.86 78.52 14.36
N LYS A 481 15.11 78.49 14.81
CA LYS A 481 15.51 78.11 16.18
C LYS A 481 16.21 79.26 16.90
N ILE A 482 16.10 79.25 18.24
CA ILE A 482 16.88 80.15 19.11
C ILE A 482 18.34 79.68 19.08
N LYS A 483 19.28 80.63 18.94
CA LYS A 483 20.71 80.29 18.97
C LYS A 483 21.11 79.83 20.37
N ASP A 484 21.99 78.85 20.49
CA ASP A 484 22.44 78.23 21.73
C ASP A 484 23.04 79.31 22.69
N SER A 485 23.57 80.38 22.16
CA SER A 485 24.12 81.47 22.96
C SER A 485 23.09 82.28 23.80
N TYR A 486 21.81 82.08 23.53
CA TYR A 486 20.70 82.68 24.25
C TYR A 486 19.97 81.66 25.14
N LEU A 487 20.31 80.40 25.04
CA LEU A 487 19.66 79.33 25.82
C LEU A 487 20.31 79.22 27.20
N GLU A 488 19.47 79.06 28.19
CA GLU A 488 19.86 78.77 29.57
C GLU A 488 19.17 77.51 30.02
N SER A 489 19.86 76.65 30.79
CA SER A 489 19.27 75.44 31.34
C SER A 489 18.27 75.81 32.43
N TYR A 490 17.11 75.10 32.38
CA TYR A 490 16.08 75.23 33.41
C TYR A 490 16.49 74.41 34.64
N ASP A 491 16.57 75.07 35.81
CA ASP A 491 16.97 74.46 37.07
C ASP A 491 15.91 74.63 38.19
N ASN A 492 14.65 74.83 37.83
CA ASN A 492 13.53 75.12 38.75
C ASN A 492 13.74 76.40 39.58
N SER A 493 14.63 77.29 39.17
CA SER A 493 14.88 78.54 39.87
C SER A 493 13.85 79.61 39.52
N ILE A 494 13.56 80.43 40.49
CA ILE A 494 12.71 81.60 40.28
C ILE A 494 13.50 82.67 39.54
N ILE A 495 13.09 82.98 38.32
CA ILE A 495 13.69 83.95 37.47
C ILE A 495 13.14 85.36 37.88
N ASN A 496 13.95 86.16 38.48
CA ASN A 496 13.57 87.52 38.85
C ASN A 496 14.05 88.56 37.82
N VAL A 497 13.11 89.13 37.07
CA VAL A 497 13.40 90.20 36.13
C VAL A 497 13.13 91.54 36.77
N SER A 498 14.17 92.29 37.12
CA SER A 498 14.00 93.65 37.64
C SER A 498 14.01 94.64 36.49
N GLN A 499 12.94 95.40 36.38
CA GLN A 499 12.78 96.43 35.39
C GLN A 499 13.26 97.81 35.99
N THR A 500 14.32 98.38 35.46
CA THR A 500 14.88 99.63 35.93
C THR A 500 14.53 100.85 35.04
N SER A 501 13.75 100.70 33.99
CA SER A 501 13.26 101.81 33.14
C SER A 501 12.07 101.34 32.29
N SER A 502 11.23 102.25 31.82
CA SER A 502 10.04 102.06 31.04
C SER A 502 10.36 101.60 29.62
N VAL A 503 10.73 100.35 29.48
CA VAL A 503 10.82 99.69 28.17
C VAL A 503 9.80 98.60 28.19
N ASP A 504 8.86 98.69 27.24
CA ASP A 504 7.90 97.57 26.96
C ASP A 504 8.70 96.36 26.55
N ALA A 505 8.98 95.45 27.48
CA ALA A 505 9.54 94.14 27.16
C ALA A 505 8.37 93.19 26.88
N LYS A 506 8.23 92.72 25.67
CA LYS A 506 7.40 91.58 25.32
C LYS A 506 8.30 90.35 25.37
N TRP A 507 7.86 89.37 26.07
CA TRP A 507 8.55 88.12 26.31
C TRP A 507 7.96 87.01 25.40
#